data_962eb220cb478f6af7210f300280e73c
#
_entry.id   962eb220cb478f6af7210f300280e73c
#
_cell.length_a   1.000
_cell.length_b   1.000
_cell.length_c   1.000
_cell.angle_alpha   90.00
_cell.angle_beta   90.00
_cell.angle_gamma   90.00
#
_symmetry.space_group_name_H-M   'P 1'
#
loop_
_entity.id
_entity.type
_entity.pdbx_description
1 polymer ?
#
loop_
_entity_poly.entity_id
_entity_poly.type
_entity_poly.pdbx_seq_one_letter_code
_entity_poly.pdbx_strand_id
1 'polypeptide(L)'
;PIVSYLPFGDVAQLVERLLCKQEVVGSIPIVSTTVESTAVLLISCPDKPGLVAAVATWIASVGGNIVHAEQHTDVSDSMFFQRVEFKHSSSTSLATLTAGFQAVASNWGMSFTLNASPWKPRTAVLCSKHLHCVADLLSRTTYGDLGLDVAAVVSNHADATPLANSFGLPFYHVPVGDGPNARAEQEDTLSTLLASLDVELVVLARYMLVLPPNVIAPWAGRMINIHHSFLPAFIGANPYRQAHDRGVKVIGATAHYVSDVLDEGPIIAQDVAHVSHRDDVAELTRTGRDLETVVLARAVRAHVEHRVLVFGNRTIVFG
;
A
#
# COMPACT_ATOMS: atom_id res chain seq x y z
N PRO A 1 -14.05 59.43 -25.84
CA PRO A 1 -13.73 59.17 -24.47
C PRO A 1 -12.53 58.28 -24.41
N ILE A 2 -11.47 58.91 -23.95
CA ILE A 2 -10.12 58.28 -23.85
C ILE A 2 -10.10 57.57 -22.51
N VAL A 3 -9.92 56.26 -22.53
CA VAL A 3 -9.61 55.47 -21.32
C VAL A 3 -8.09 55.53 -21.14
N SER A 4 -7.63 56.28 -20.15
CA SER A 4 -6.24 56.34 -19.76
C SER A 4 -5.90 55.15 -18.88
N TYR A 5 -5.01 54.29 -19.34
CA TYR A 5 -4.37 53.23 -18.54
C TYR A 5 -3.40 53.87 -17.56
N LEU A 6 -3.56 53.58 -16.27
CA LEU A 6 -2.54 53.86 -15.25
C LEU A 6 -1.39 52.87 -15.38
N PRO A 7 -0.11 53.29 -15.25
CA PRO A 7 1.03 52.41 -15.35
C PRO A 7 1.14 51.49 -14.11
N PHE A 8 1.56 50.26 -14.35
CA PHE A 8 1.68 49.14 -13.39
C PHE A 8 2.49 49.45 -12.12
N GLY A 9 3.24 50.55 -12.06
CA GLY A 9 4.05 50.96 -10.93
C GLY A 9 3.27 51.47 -9.72
N ASP A 10 2.11 52.04 -9.91
CA ASP A 10 1.36 52.70 -8.82
C ASP A 10 0.56 51.72 -7.96
N VAL A 11 0.24 50.55 -8.48
CA VAL A 11 -0.50 49.50 -7.74
C VAL A 11 0.40 48.80 -6.74
N ALA A 12 1.67 48.56 -7.08
CA ALA A 12 2.65 47.96 -6.19
C ALA A 12 2.96 48.85 -4.98
N GLN A 13 3.08 50.18 -5.19
CA GLN A 13 3.30 51.14 -4.11
C GLN A 13 2.07 51.34 -3.21
N LEU A 14 0.86 51.17 -3.74
CA LEU A 14 -0.37 51.23 -2.95
C LEU A 14 -0.52 50.02 -2.03
N VAL A 15 -0.11 48.82 -2.50
CA VAL A 15 -0.11 47.57 -1.71
C VAL A 15 0.94 47.62 -0.60
N GLU A 16 2.14 48.14 -0.90
CA GLU A 16 3.21 48.33 0.11
C GLU A 16 2.79 49.34 1.19
N ARG A 17 2.11 50.46 0.82
CA ARG A 17 1.63 51.43 1.80
C ARG A 17 0.47 50.93 2.66
N LEU A 18 -0.32 49.99 2.20
CA LEU A 18 -1.39 49.34 2.98
C LEU A 18 -0.85 48.31 3.97
N LEU A 19 0.28 47.68 3.68
CA LEU A 19 0.92 46.72 4.56
C LEU A 19 1.75 47.37 5.70
N CYS A 20 2.18 48.64 5.53
CA CYS A 20 3.02 49.36 6.51
C CYS A 20 2.25 50.21 7.52
N LYS A 21 0.91 50.18 7.58
CA LYS A 21 0.10 50.97 8.54
C LYS A 21 -0.81 50.07 9.39
N GLN A 22 -0.29 49.01 9.97
CA GLN A 22 -0.89 48.46 11.16
C GLN A 22 0.19 48.34 12.24
N GLU A 23 0.37 49.41 13.00
CA GLU A 23 0.86 49.27 14.37
C GLU A 23 -0.24 48.58 15.17
N VAL A 24 -0.17 47.28 15.26
CA VAL A 24 -0.96 46.48 16.19
C VAL A 24 -0.23 46.44 17.51
N VAL A 25 -0.49 47.43 18.36
CA VAL A 25 -0.31 47.32 19.80
C VAL A 25 -1.48 46.47 20.31
N GLY A 26 -1.30 45.16 20.30
CA GLY A 26 -2.26 44.21 20.84
C GLY A 26 -1.53 42.86 20.97
N SER A 27 -1.60 42.25 22.13
CA SER A 27 -1.12 40.91 22.38
C SER A 27 -1.48 39.99 21.20
N ILE A 28 -0.46 39.54 20.46
CA ILE A 28 -0.62 38.46 19.49
C ILE A 28 -1.22 37.30 20.29
N PRO A 29 -2.46 36.86 19.98
CA PRO A 29 -2.92 35.62 20.57
C PRO A 29 -1.90 34.58 20.18
N ILE A 30 -1.26 33.95 21.14
CA ILE A 30 -0.51 32.72 20.91
C ILE A 30 -1.57 31.72 20.45
N VAL A 31 -1.84 31.70 19.16
CA VAL A 31 -2.53 30.56 18.56
C VAL A 31 -1.53 29.42 18.78
N SER A 32 -1.77 28.68 19.83
CA SER A 32 -1.13 27.39 20.02
C SER A 32 -1.49 26.58 18.76
N THR A 33 -0.61 26.64 17.78
CA THR A 33 -0.69 25.73 16.63
C THR A 33 -0.41 24.35 17.20
N THR A 34 -1.47 23.69 17.71
CA THR A 34 -1.42 22.27 18.00
C THR A 34 -1.03 21.61 16.69
N VAL A 35 0.21 21.07 16.66
CA VAL A 35 0.64 20.29 15.53
C VAL A 35 -0.32 19.09 15.45
N GLU A 36 -0.99 18.93 14.32
CA GLU A 36 -1.93 17.84 14.10
C GLU A 36 -1.20 16.66 13.47
N SER A 37 -1.56 15.47 13.89
CA SER A 37 -1.19 14.20 13.28
C SER A 37 -2.44 13.53 12.72
N THR A 38 -2.29 12.66 11.76
CA THR A 38 -3.41 11.91 11.17
C THR A 38 -3.30 10.44 11.56
N ALA A 39 -4.42 9.83 11.88
CA ALA A 39 -4.53 8.39 12.15
C ALA A 39 -5.63 7.77 11.30
N VAL A 40 -5.44 6.48 10.97
CA VAL A 40 -6.43 5.66 10.26
C VAL A 40 -6.88 4.54 11.19
N LEU A 41 -8.17 4.47 11.43
CA LEU A 41 -8.86 3.43 12.18
C LEU A 41 -9.57 2.50 11.20
N LEU A 42 -9.20 1.22 11.19
CA LEU A 42 -9.89 0.16 10.47
C LEU A 42 -10.66 -0.70 11.46
N ILE A 43 -11.92 -0.99 11.15
CA ILE A 43 -12.85 -1.71 12.04
C ILE A 43 -13.55 -2.82 11.27
N SER A 44 -13.73 -3.96 11.92
CA SER A 44 -14.65 -5.02 11.51
C SER A 44 -15.44 -5.54 12.71
N CYS A 45 -16.75 -5.76 12.54
CA CYS A 45 -17.60 -6.33 13.60
C CYS A 45 -18.91 -6.85 13.00
N PRO A 46 -19.70 -7.66 13.75
CA PRO A 46 -21.07 -7.93 13.39
C PRO A 46 -21.89 -6.65 13.19
N ASP A 47 -22.67 -6.58 12.12
CA ASP A 47 -23.47 -5.39 11.80
C ASP A 47 -24.60 -5.18 12.82
N LYS A 48 -24.76 -3.96 13.28
CA LYS A 48 -25.86 -3.53 14.16
C LYS A 48 -26.02 -2.00 14.15
N PRO A 49 -27.21 -1.48 14.48
CA PRO A 49 -27.45 -0.05 14.54
C PRO A 49 -26.53 0.65 15.56
N GLY A 50 -26.04 1.85 15.21
CA GLY A 50 -25.28 2.72 16.11
C GLY A 50 -23.74 2.62 16.01
N LEU A 51 -23.18 1.70 15.22
CA LEU A 51 -21.74 1.51 15.09
C LEU A 51 -21.01 2.80 14.66
N VAL A 52 -21.47 3.44 13.58
CA VAL A 52 -20.90 4.70 13.08
C VAL A 52 -20.97 5.81 14.11
N ALA A 53 -22.09 5.92 14.84
CA ALA A 53 -22.26 6.92 15.87
C ALA A 53 -21.29 6.68 17.04
N ALA A 54 -21.08 5.44 17.46
CA ALA A 54 -20.14 5.09 18.52
C ALA A 54 -18.70 5.49 18.16
N VAL A 55 -18.26 5.19 16.95
CA VAL A 55 -16.93 5.54 16.43
C VAL A 55 -16.77 7.07 16.37
N ALA A 56 -17.71 7.78 15.75
CA ALA A 56 -17.65 9.23 15.60
C ALA A 56 -17.68 9.95 16.97
N THR A 57 -18.48 9.47 17.91
CA THR A 57 -18.55 10.01 19.27
C THR A 57 -17.22 9.84 20.00
N TRP A 58 -16.58 8.67 19.87
CA TRP A 58 -15.28 8.46 20.49
C TRP A 58 -14.22 9.39 19.87
N ILE A 59 -14.14 9.49 18.54
CA ILE A 59 -13.19 10.39 17.86
C ILE A 59 -13.38 11.83 18.35
N ALA A 60 -14.63 12.32 18.43
CA ALA A 60 -14.93 13.64 18.94
C ALA A 60 -14.51 13.80 20.42
N SER A 61 -14.69 12.77 21.25
CA SER A 61 -14.34 12.80 22.67
C SER A 61 -12.83 12.93 22.94
N VAL A 62 -11.99 12.47 22.01
CA VAL A 62 -10.52 12.63 22.08
C VAL A 62 -10.04 13.91 21.36
N GLY A 63 -10.95 14.80 20.97
CA GLY A 63 -10.64 16.03 20.24
C GLY A 63 -10.25 15.78 18.78
N GLY A 64 -10.59 14.62 18.22
CA GLY A 64 -10.30 14.28 16.84
C GLY A 64 -11.27 14.88 15.84
N ASN A 65 -10.80 15.14 14.62
CA ASN A 65 -11.61 15.59 13.50
C ASN A 65 -11.55 14.60 12.33
N ILE A 66 -12.69 14.01 11.97
CA ILE A 66 -12.79 13.06 10.85
C ILE A 66 -12.57 13.83 9.55
N VAL A 67 -11.58 13.38 8.74
CA VAL A 67 -11.28 13.95 7.42
C VAL A 67 -11.76 13.07 6.29
N HIS A 68 -11.81 11.75 6.50
CA HIS A 68 -12.36 10.80 5.54
C HIS A 68 -12.99 9.60 6.27
N ALA A 69 -14.12 9.11 5.80
CA ALA A 69 -14.76 7.93 6.34
C ALA A 69 -15.46 7.14 5.23
N GLU A 70 -15.18 5.85 5.20
CA GLU A 70 -15.87 4.90 4.33
C GLU A 70 -16.36 3.71 5.14
N GLN A 71 -17.44 3.10 4.69
CA GLN A 71 -18.01 1.93 5.32
C GLN A 71 -18.61 0.96 4.31
N HIS A 72 -18.62 -0.29 4.67
CA HIS A 72 -19.25 -1.37 3.90
C HIS A 72 -19.94 -2.35 4.84
N THR A 73 -21.15 -2.77 4.51
CA THR A 73 -21.84 -3.88 5.19
C THR A 73 -21.93 -5.05 4.22
N ASP A 74 -21.30 -6.16 4.58
CA ASP A 74 -21.50 -7.44 3.91
C ASP A 74 -22.80 -8.06 4.47
N VAL A 75 -23.84 -7.99 3.65
CA VAL A 75 -25.19 -8.49 4.03
C VAL A 75 -25.17 -10.01 4.19
N SER A 76 -24.37 -10.72 3.41
CA SER A 76 -24.30 -12.19 3.42
C SER A 76 -23.74 -12.73 4.73
N ASP A 77 -22.69 -12.08 5.23
CA ASP A 77 -22.02 -12.48 6.48
C ASP A 77 -22.51 -11.65 7.68
N SER A 78 -23.43 -10.69 7.46
CA SER A 78 -23.89 -9.74 8.48
C SER A 78 -22.73 -9.03 9.21
N MET A 79 -21.74 -8.61 8.42
CA MET A 79 -20.52 -7.97 8.92
C MET A 79 -20.43 -6.52 8.46
N PHE A 80 -20.03 -5.66 9.37
CA PHE A 80 -19.76 -4.25 9.15
C PHE A 80 -18.25 -4.00 9.12
N PHE A 81 -17.82 -3.20 8.14
CA PHE A 81 -16.44 -2.77 7.95
C PHE A 81 -16.40 -1.27 7.82
N GLN A 82 -15.41 -0.63 8.45
CA GLN A 82 -15.25 0.82 8.38
C GLN A 82 -13.78 1.21 8.36
N ARG A 83 -13.44 2.20 7.52
CA ARG A 83 -12.19 2.95 7.54
C ARG A 83 -12.51 4.39 7.92
N VAL A 84 -11.85 4.91 8.95
CA VAL A 84 -11.97 6.31 9.34
C VAL A 84 -10.59 6.92 9.46
N GLU A 85 -10.36 7.99 8.71
CA GLU A 85 -9.16 8.81 8.81
C GLU A 85 -9.50 10.09 9.55
N PHE A 86 -8.74 10.40 10.58
CA PHE A 86 -9.01 11.56 11.43
C PHE A 86 -7.73 12.24 11.91
N LYS A 87 -7.80 13.55 12.05
CA LYS A 87 -6.76 14.36 12.67
C LYS A 87 -6.90 14.33 14.18
N HIS A 88 -5.77 14.35 14.86
CA HIS A 88 -5.71 14.42 16.34
C HIS A 88 -4.50 15.27 16.76
N SER A 89 -4.46 15.67 18.03
CA SER A 89 -3.30 16.38 18.57
C SER A 89 -2.05 15.49 18.54
N SER A 90 -0.94 16.01 18.00
CA SER A 90 0.34 15.29 18.00
C SER A 90 0.89 15.01 19.39
N SER A 91 0.37 15.66 20.44
CA SER A 91 0.68 15.36 21.83
C SER A 91 0.06 14.04 22.31
N THR A 92 -0.94 13.52 21.61
CA THR A 92 -1.60 12.26 21.94
C THR A 92 -0.97 11.12 21.14
N SER A 93 -0.36 10.16 21.83
CA SER A 93 0.28 9.02 21.14
C SER A 93 -0.76 8.04 20.56
N LEU A 94 -0.38 7.31 19.51
CA LEU A 94 -1.23 6.23 18.98
C LEU A 94 -1.54 5.18 20.04
N ALA A 95 -0.59 4.85 20.90
CA ALA A 95 -0.81 3.91 22.01
C ALA A 95 -1.94 4.38 22.96
N THR A 96 -1.97 5.69 23.25
CA THR A 96 -3.04 6.30 24.07
C THR A 96 -4.39 6.22 23.35
N LEU A 97 -4.43 6.53 22.05
CA LEU A 97 -5.65 6.42 21.24
C LEU A 97 -6.13 4.97 21.15
N THR A 98 -5.23 4.03 20.91
CA THR A 98 -5.54 2.59 20.85
C THR A 98 -6.14 2.10 22.18
N ALA A 99 -5.51 2.44 23.30
CA ALA A 99 -6.02 2.09 24.62
C ALA A 99 -7.40 2.72 24.88
N GLY A 100 -7.61 3.98 24.46
CA GLY A 100 -8.89 4.68 24.60
C GLY A 100 -10.00 4.06 23.76
N PHE A 101 -9.70 3.60 22.52
CA PHE A 101 -10.69 2.96 21.67
C PHE A 101 -11.03 1.53 22.11
N GLN A 102 -10.15 0.86 22.82
CA GLN A 102 -10.35 -0.53 23.26
C GLN A 102 -11.66 -0.74 24.06
N ALA A 103 -12.05 0.23 24.89
CA ALA A 103 -13.31 0.16 25.64
C ALA A 103 -14.53 0.21 24.70
N VAL A 104 -14.49 1.08 23.68
CA VAL A 104 -15.54 1.15 22.66
C VAL A 104 -15.58 -0.15 21.87
N ALA A 105 -14.43 -0.62 21.41
CA ALA A 105 -14.31 -1.86 20.66
C ALA A 105 -14.89 -3.05 21.42
N SER A 106 -14.57 -3.19 22.71
CA SER A 106 -15.10 -4.27 23.56
C SER A 106 -16.61 -4.21 23.72
N ASN A 107 -17.18 -3.01 23.95
CA ASN A 107 -18.64 -2.83 24.12
C ASN A 107 -19.42 -3.13 22.84
N TRP A 108 -18.80 -2.91 21.69
CA TRP A 108 -19.44 -3.07 20.39
C TRP A 108 -19.03 -4.35 19.65
N GLY A 109 -18.13 -5.16 20.21
CA GLY A 109 -17.61 -6.38 19.58
C GLY A 109 -16.79 -6.10 18.34
N MET A 110 -16.04 -4.98 18.33
CA MET A 110 -15.22 -4.56 17.20
C MET A 110 -13.82 -5.16 17.29
N SER A 111 -13.33 -5.72 16.20
CA SER A 111 -11.91 -5.88 15.94
C SER A 111 -11.41 -4.63 15.21
N PHE A 112 -10.24 -4.11 15.61
CA PHE A 112 -9.73 -2.88 15.00
C PHE A 112 -8.21 -2.82 14.93
N THR A 113 -7.71 -1.96 14.02
CA THR A 113 -6.33 -1.46 14.00
C THR A 113 -6.35 0.05 13.92
N LEU A 114 -5.41 0.70 14.61
CA LEU A 114 -5.21 2.14 14.57
C LEU A 114 -3.77 2.42 14.13
N ASN A 115 -3.60 3.14 13.03
CA ASN A 115 -2.33 3.33 12.38
C ASN A 115 -2.03 4.81 12.16
N ALA A 116 -0.75 5.20 12.14
CA ALA A 116 -0.34 6.55 11.73
C ALA A 116 -0.55 6.75 10.22
N SER A 117 -0.86 7.99 9.82
CA SER A 117 -0.90 8.39 8.41
C SER A 117 -0.18 9.74 8.25
N PRO A 118 0.74 9.90 7.25
CA PRO A 118 1.21 8.85 6.34
C PRO A 118 2.10 7.81 7.05
N TRP A 119 2.04 6.59 6.57
CA TRP A 119 2.95 5.51 6.95
C TRP A 119 3.90 5.19 5.79
N LYS A 120 5.18 5.05 6.09
CA LYS A 120 6.22 4.68 5.12
C LYS A 120 6.93 3.44 5.61
N PRO A 121 6.38 2.24 5.35
CA PRO A 121 6.97 1.00 5.83
C PRO A 121 8.36 0.78 5.23
N ARG A 122 9.26 0.34 6.10
CA ARG A 122 10.57 -0.15 5.68
C ARG A 122 10.36 -1.45 4.89
N THR A 123 10.71 -1.44 3.61
CA THR A 123 10.24 -2.44 2.63
C THR A 123 11.40 -3.16 1.97
N ALA A 124 11.33 -4.50 1.89
CA ALA A 124 12.16 -5.31 1.01
C ALA A 124 11.40 -5.65 -0.26
N VAL A 125 12.02 -5.43 -1.42
CA VAL A 125 11.47 -5.80 -2.72
C VAL A 125 12.23 -7.02 -3.25
N LEU A 126 11.52 -8.16 -3.35
CA LEU A 126 12.06 -9.42 -3.83
C LEU A 126 11.74 -9.63 -5.30
N CYS A 127 12.71 -10.04 -6.12
CA CYS A 127 12.49 -10.33 -7.52
C CYS A 127 13.33 -11.52 -8.02
N SER A 128 13.02 -11.97 -9.24
CA SER A 128 13.86 -12.91 -9.99
C SER A 128 14.37 -12.21 -11.27
N LYS A 129 14.33 -12.86 -12.43
CA LYS A 129 14.86 -12.32 -13.70
C LYS A 129 14.05 -11.16 -14.29
N HIS A 130 12.75 -11.11 -14.04
CA HIS A 130 11.88 -10.09 -14.62
C HIS A 130 11.83 -8.86 -13.72
N LEU A 131 12.29 -7.71 -14.22
CA LEU A 131 12.54 -6.52 -13.41
C LEU A 131 11.50 -5.40 -13.61
N HIS A 132 10.51 -5.56 -14.51
CA HIS A 132 9.55 -4.50 -14.82
C HIS A 132 8.76 -4.02 -13.58
N CYS A 133 8.30 -4.95 -12.72
CA CYS A 133 7.61 -4.58 -11.48
C CYS A 133 8.53 -3.88 -10.47
N VAL A 134 9.78 -4.33 -10.32
CA VAL A 134 10.75 -3.66 -9.44
C VAL A 134 11.04 -2.26 -9.94
N ALA A 135 11.33 -2.10 -11.24
CA ALA A 135 11.62 -0.80 -11.84
C ALA A 135 10.47 0.19 -11.65
N ASP A 136 9.22 -0.24 -11.86
CA ASP A 136 8.02 0.58 -11.65
C ASP A 136 7.86 0.99 -10.18
N LEU A 137 7.98 0.04 -9.23
CA LEU A 137 7.87 0.34 -7.80
C LEU A 137 8.93 1.35 -7.34
N LEU A 138 10.20 1.15 -7.74
CA LEU A 138 11.30 2.04 -7.36
C LEU A 138 11.11 3.44 -7.96
N SER A 139 10.68 3.52 -9.22
CA SER A 139 10.36 4.78 -9.89
C SER A 139 9.26 5.53 -9.14
N ARG A 140 8.11 4.89 -8.87
CA ARG A 140 6.99 5.49 -8.15
C ARG A 140 7.36 5.93 -6.73
N THR A 141 8.20 5.16 -6.05
CA THR A 141 8.71 5.53 -4.72
C THR A 141 9.58 6.79 -4.79
N THR A 142 10.47 6.86 -5.79
CA THR A 142 11.37 8.01 -5.98
C THR A 142 10.60 9.29 -6.30
N TYR A 143 9.53 9.21 -7.10
CA TYR A 143 8.68 10.37 -7.44
C TYR A 143 7.60 10.68 -6.40
N GLY A 144 7.51 9.90 -5.31
CA GLY A 144 6.57 10.14 -4.22
C GLY A 144 5.15 9.59 -4.45
N ASP A 145 4.94 8.81 -5.50
CA ASP A 145 3.65 8.16 -5.80
C ASP A 145 3.35 6.98 -4.87
N LEU A 146 4.38 6.38 -4.29
CA LEU A 146 4.29 5.31 -3.30
C LEU A 146 5.07 5.69 -2.05
N GLY A 147 4.41 5.64 -0.90
CA GLY A 147 5.00 5.94 0.40
C GLY A 147 5.79 4.75 0.96
N LEU A 148 6.89 4.35 0.30
CA LEU A 148 7.76 3.27 0.77
C LEU A 148 9.11 3.83 1.26
N ASP A 149 9.69 3.19 2.28
CA ASP A 149 11.12 3.25 2.61
C ASP A 149 11.75 1.94 2.12
N VAL A 150 12.29 1.94 0.89
CA VAL A 150 12.89 0.73 0.31
C VAL A 150 14.24 0.47 0.92
N ALA A 151 14.31 -0.52 1.82
CA ALA A 151 15.52 -0.92 2.52
C ALA A 151 16.51 -1.67 1.61
N ALA A 152 15.97 -2.51 0.71
CA ALA A 152 16.79 -3.32 -0.19
C ALA A 152 15.98 -3.91 -1.34
N VAL A 153 16.69 -4.23 -2.42
CA VAL A 153 16.26 -5.17 -3.45
C VAL A 153 16.95 -6.50 -3.21
N VAL A 154 16.19 -7.59 -3.16
CA VAL A 154 16.70 -8.95 -2.93
C VAL A 154 16.34 -9.83 -4.12
N SER A 155 17.29 -10.60 -4.64
CA SER A 155 17.02 -11.48 -5.78
C SER A 155 17.82 -12.79 -5.72
N ASN A 156 17.21 -13.84 -6.24
CA ASN A 156 17.91 -15.10 -6.49
C ASN A 156 18.72 -15.10 -7.81
N HIS A 157 18.74 -13.95 -8.53
CA HIS A 157 19.54 -13.71 -9.73
C HIS A 157 20.27 -12.37 -9.63
N ALA A 158 21.43 -12.25 -10.25
CA ALA A 158 22.24 -11.04 -10.21
C ALA A 158 21.70 -9.91 -11.14
N ASP A 159 20.74 -10.21 -11.99
CA ASP A 159 20.22 -9.31 -13.04
C ASP A 159 19.69 -7.97 -12.50
N ALA A 160 19.21 -7.94 -11.23
CA ALA A 160 18.69 -6.72 -10.63
C ALA A 160 19.77 -5.77 -10.08
N THR A 161 21.04 -6.17 -10.03
CA THR A 161 22.14 -5.35 -9.48
C THR A 161 22.27 -3.97 -10.14
N PRO A 162 22.29 -3.84 -11.48
CA PRO A 162 22.39 -2.52 -12.10
C PRO A 162 21.18 -1.63 -11.80
N LEU A 163 20.00 -2.22 -11.73
CA LEU A 163 18.77 -1.49 -11.42
C LEU A 163 18.80 -0.96 -9.97
N ALA A 164 19.09 -1.79 -8.99
CA ALA A 164 19.18 -1.37 -7.59
C ALA A 164 20.23 -0.26 -7.40
N ASN A 165 21.41 -0.40 -8.02
CA ASN A 165 22.47 0.58 -7.99
C ASN A 165 22.05 1.93 -8.59
N SER A 166 21.25 1.93 -9.68
CA SER A 166 20.77 3.18 -10.30
C SER A 166 19.84 3.99 -9.40
N PHE A 167 19.19 3.34 -8.42
CA PHE A 167 18.37 3.98 -7.40
C PHE A 167 19.11 4.19 -6.07
N GLY A 168 20.42 3.86 -6.00
CA GLY A 168 21.22 3.98 -4.79
C GLY A 168 20.81 3.03 -3.67
N LEU A 169 20.18 1.91 -3.99
CA LEU A 169 19.66 0.95 -3.02
C LEU A 169 20.61 -0.24 -2.82
N PRO A 170 20.68 -0.78 -1.60
CA PRO A 170 21.35 -2.05 -1.34
C PRO A 170 20.75 -3.19 -2.18
N PHE A 171 21.63 -4.02 -2.76
CA PHE A 171 21.23 -5.22 -3.48
C PHE A 171 21.81 -6.46 -2.79
N TYR A 172 20.96 -7.45 -2.55
CA TYR A 172 21.38 -8.74 -1.99
C TYR A 172 21.08 -9.86 -2.97
N HIS A 173 22.13 -10.55 -3.38
CA HIS A 173 22.03 -11.75 -4.21
C HIS A 173 21.93 -12.98 -3.30
N VAL A 174 20.79 -13.65 -3.30
CA VAL A 174 20.49 -14.84 -2.48
C VAL A 174 20.10 -15.98 -3.43
N PRO A 175 21.08 -16.54 -4.15
CA PRO A 175 20.84 -17.62 -5.13
C PRO A 175 20.51 -18.94 -4.44
N VAL A 176 19.83 -19.82 -5.17
CA VAL A 176 19.77 -21.23 -4.79
C VAL A 176 21.08 -21.85 -5.23
N GLY A 177 21.87 -22.35 -4.29
CA GLY A 177 23.13 -23.03 -4.55
C GLY A 177 22.92 -24.43 -5.15
N ASP A 178 24.02 -25.17 -5.26
CA ASP A 178 24.01 -26.54 -5.70
C ASP A 178 23.98 -27.48 -4.48
N GLY A 179 23.25 -28.58 -4.57
CA GLY A 179 23.21 -29.59 -3.54
C GLY A 179 21.82 -29.88 -2.96
N PRO A 180 21.70 -30.94 -2.16
CA PRO A 180 20.40 -31.44 -1.70
C PRO A 180 19.70 -30.48 -0.71
N ASN A 181 20.45 -29.65 0.02
CA ASN A 181 19.93 -28.71 1.00
C ASN A 181 19.91 -27.23 0.50
N ALA A 182 20.39 -26.98 -0.72
CA ALA A 182 20.61 -25.64 -1.24
C ALA A 182 19.37 -24.73 -1.15
N ARG A 183 18.19 -25.31 -1.30
CA ARG A 183 16.94 -24.59 -1.18
C ARG A 183 16.66 -24.13 0.26
N ALA A 184 16.81 -25.02 1.23
CA ALA A 184 16.62 -24.69 2.64
C ALA A 184 17.65 -23.66 3.14
N GLU A 185 18.92 -23.80 2.71
CA GLU A 185 19.99 -22.83 3.02
C GLU A 185 19.69 -21.42 2.45
N GLN A 186 19.13 -21.36 1.24
CA GLN A 186 18.69 -20.11 0.63
C GLN A 186 17.52 -19.48 1.39
N GLU A 187 16.56 -20.26 1.84
CA GLU A 187 15.39 -19.84 2.61
C GLU A 187 15.79 -19.32 4.00
N ASP A 188 16.70 -19.98 4.69
CA ASP A 188 17.27 -19.55 5.96
C ASP A 188 18.07 -18.25 5.81
N THR A 189 18.86 -18.15 4.74
CA THR A 189 19.60 -16.92 4.40
C THR A 189 18.64 -15.75 4.15
N LEU A 190 17.58 -15.99 3.37
CA LEU A 190 16.56 -14.97 3.10
C LEU A 190 15.86 -14.54 4.38
N SER A 191 15.44 -15.48 5.23
CA SER A 191 14.77 -15.17 6.50
C SER A 191 15.64 -14.34 7.43
N THR A 192 16.91 -14.73 7.57
CA THR A 192 17.91 -14.01 8.37
C THR A 192 18.15 -12.60 7.83
N LEU A 193 18.27 -12.46 6.50
CA LEU A 193 18.44 -11.18 5.83
C LEU A 193 17.24 -10.25 6.10
N LEU A 194 16.02 -10.72 5.86
CA LEU A 194 14.80 -9.93 6.08
C LEU A 194 14.67 -9.45 7.54
N ALA A 195 15.00 -10.31 8.49
CA ALA A 195 15.02 -9.96 9.91
C ALA A 195 16.10 -8.90 10.22
N SER A 196 17.31 -9.03 9.63
CA SER A 196 18.42 -8.08 9.85
C SER A 196 18.18 -6.70 9.26
N LEU A 197 17.34 -6.60 8.24
CA LEU A 197 16.99 -5.34 7.59
C LEU A 197 15.89 -4.58 8.32
N ASP A 198 15.29 -5.15 9.35
CA ASP A 198 14.18 -4.57 10.13
C ASP A 198 13.04 -4.08 9.23
N VAL A 199 12.67 -4.91 8.24
CA VAL A 199 11.61 -4.56 7.28
C VAL A 199 10.24 -4.81 7.88
N GLU A 200 9.27 -3.99 7.47
CA GLU A 200 7.88 -4.04 7.91
C GLU A 200 6.96 -4.63 6.81
N LEU A 201 7.38 -4.51 5.55
CA LEU A 201 6.65 -4.98 4.37
C LEU A 201 7.59 -5.72 3.42
N VAL A 202 7.13 -6.84 2.89
CA VAL A 202 7.81 -7.58 1.83
C VAL A 202 6.96 -7.55 0.56
N VAL A 203 7.57 -7.18 -0.57
CA VAL A 203 6.89 -7.17 -1.86
C VAL A 203 7.56 -8.14 -2.81
N LEU A 204 6.83 -9.18 -3.23
CA LEU A 204 7.27 -10.18 -4.21
C LEU A 204 6.96 -9.64 -5.62
N ALA A 205 7.92 -8.90 -6.18
CA ALA A 205 7.82 -8.28 -7.52
C ALA A 205 8.35 -9.24 -8.58
N ARG A 206 7.57 -10.26 -8.92
CA ARG A 206 7.98 -11.36 -9.82
C ARG A 206 9.11 -12.23 -9.21
N TYR A 207 9.01 -12.50 -7.92
CA TYR A 207 9.87 -13.49 -7.27
C TYR A 207 9.34 -14.90 -7.56
N MET A 208 10.11 -15.69 -8.33
CA MET A 208 9.63 -16.93 -8.95
C MET A 208 9.91 -18.20 -8.12
N LEU A 209 10.34 -18.03 -6.88
CA LEU A 209 10.53 -19.15 -5.96
C LEU A 209 9.36 -19.21 -4.98
N VAL A 210 8.81 -20.40 -4.80
CA VAL A 210 7.77 -20.65 -3.79
C VAL A 210 8.40 -20.56 -2.41
N LEU A 211 7.87 -19.73 -1.54
CA LEU A 211 8.35 -19.60 -0.17
C LEU A 211 7.62 -20.59 0.73
N PRO A 212 8.33 -21.28 1.64
CA PRO A 212 7.71 -22.23 2.57
C PRO A 212 7.02 -21.48 3.74
N PRO A 213 6.09 -22.15 4.44
CA PRO A 213 5.32 -21.54 5.53
C PRO A 213 6.16 -20.89 6.63
N ASN A 214 7.31 -21.46 7.00
CA ASN A 214 8.20 -20.88 8.01
C ASN A 214 8.81 -19.52 7.59
N VAL A 215 9.01 -19.29 6.29
CA VAL A 215 9.48 -18.00 5.75
C VAL A 215 8.30 -17.00 5.66
N ILE A 216 7.09 -17.47 5.37
CA ILE A 216 5.90 -16.64 5.18
C ILE A 216 5.29 -16.20 6.54
N ALA A 217 5.23 -17.10 7.51
CA ALA A 217 4.48 -16.89 8.76
C ALA A 217 4.80 -15.57 9.50
N PRO A 218 6.08 -15.10 9.59
CA PRO A 218 6.38 -13.81 10.21
C PRO A 218 5.77 -12.60 9.47
N TRP A 219 5.36 -12.79 8.21
CA TRP A 219 4.90 -11.74 7.29
C TRP A 219 3.40 -11.82 7.00
N ALA A 220 2.61 -12.55 7.78
CA ALA A 220 1.17 -12.65 7.59
C ALA A 220 0.53 -11.26 7.49
N GLY A 221 -0.19 -10.99 6.38
CA GLY A 221 -0.79 -9.69 6.07
C GLY A 221 0.23 -8.58 5.71
N ARG A 222 1.53 -8.88 5.62
CA ARG A 222 2.61 -7.93 5.31
C ARG A 222 3.56 -8.44 4.21
N MET A 223 3.13 -9.42 3.43
CA MET A 223 3.83 -9.89 2.25
C MET A 223 2.85 -9.87 1.09
N ILE A 224 3.16 -9.08 0.04
CA ILE A 224 2.31 -8.88 -1.13
C ILE A 224 3.00 -9.51 -2.33
N ASN A 225 2.27 -10.34 -3.08
CA ASN A 225 2.75 -10.97 -4.31
C ASN A 225 2.00 -10.45 -5.53
N ILE A 226 2.69 -10.34 -6.66
CA ILE A 226 2.07 -10.18 -7.99
C ILE A 226 2.08 -11.52 -8.72
N HIS A 227 0.90 -12.02 -9.03
CA HIS A 227 0.69 -13.19 -9.86
C HIS A 227 0.28 -12.79 -11.28
N HIS A 228 0.90 -13.40 -12.27
CA HIS A 228 0.80 -13.03 -13.69
C HIS A 228 -0.38 -13.67 -14.42
N SER A 229 -1.50 -13.89 -13.72
CA SER A 229 -2.78 -14.27 -14.30
C SER A 229 -3.95 -13.70 -13.49
N PHE A 230 -5.13 -13.76 -14.06
CA PHE A 230 -6.38 -13.45 -13.35
C PHE A 230 -6.79 -14.67 -12.53
N LEU A 231 -6.37 -14.71 -11.25
CA LEU A 231 -6.70 -15.82 -10.35
C LEU A 231 -8.23 -15.98 -10.20
N PRO A 232 -8.72 -17.21 -10.16
CA PRO A 232 -8.02 -18.51 -10.08
C PRO A 232 -7.66 -19.16 -11.43
N ALA A 233 -7.68 -18.42 -12.53
CA ALA A 233 -7.37 -18.94 -13.86
C ALA A 233 -5.87 -19.01 -14.14
N PHE A 234 -5.43 -20.02 -14.95
CA PHE A 234 -4.08 -20.19 -15.47
C PHE A 234 -2.99 -20.24 -14.38
N ILE A 235 -3.21 -21.07 -13.37
CA ILE A 235 -2.21 -21.35 -12.33
C ILE A 235 -1.02 -22.11 -12.94
N GLY A 236 0.19 -21.78 -12.51
CA GLY A 236 1.42 -22.47 -12.90
C GLY A 236 2.28 -21.72 -13.93
N ALA A 237 3.17 -22.46 -14.63
CA ALA A 237 4.15 -21.88 -15.52
C ALA A 237 3.57 -21.43 -16.86
N ASN A 238 4.14 -20.34 -17.45
CA ASN A 238 3.81 -19.84 -18.79
C ASN A 238 2.34 -19.51 -19.05
N PRO A 239 1.64 -18.73 -18.18
CA PRO A 239 0.21 -18.46 -18.31
C PRO A 239 -0.14 -17.77 -19.64
N TYR A 240 0.71 -16.91 -20.18
CA TYR A 240 0.46 -16.23 -21.47
C TYR A 240 0.45 -17.19 -22.65
N ARG A 241 1.30 -18.24 -22.64
CA ARG A 241 1.24 -19.31 -23.64
C ARG A 241 -0.04 -20.13 -23.49
N GLN A 242 -0.40 -20.51 -22.25
CA GLN A 242 -1.65 -21.23 -21.98
C GLN A 242 -2.87 -20.40 -22.43
N ALA A 243 -2.87 -19.10 -22.15
CA ALA A 243 -3.91 -18.17 -22.56
C ALA A 243 -4.04 -18.07 -24.09
N HIS A 244 -2.91 -17.94 -24.79
CA HIS A 244 -2.86 -17.94 -26.26
C HIS A 244 -3.39 -19.24 -26.85
N ASP A 245 -2.87 -20.39 -26.40
CA ASP A 245 -3.24 -21.71 -26.92
C ASP A 245 -4.73 -22.02 -26.65
N ARG A 246 -5.28 -21.48 -25.56
CA ARG A 246 -6.72 -21.58 -25.23
C ARG A 246 -7.57 -20.60 -26.04
N GLY A 247 -7.00 -19.60 -26.67
CA GLY A 247 -7.70 -18.58 -27.43
C GLY A 247 -8.58 -17.65 -26.59
N VAL A 248 -8.12 -17.30 -25.38
CA VAL A 248 -8.86 -16.41 -24.46
C VAL A 248 -9.06 -15.03 -25.06
N LYS A 249 -9.99 -14.26 -24.52
CA LYS A 249 -10.31 -12.89 -24.95
C LYS A 249 -9.88 -11.84 -23.93
N VAL A 250 -9.43 -12.28 -22.76
CA VAL A 250 -8.87 -11.44 -21.70
C VAL A 250 -7.69 -12.15 -21.07
N ILE A 251 -6.68 -11.36 -20.67
CA ILE A 251 -5.60 -11.75 -19.76
C ILE A 251 -5.64 -10.83 -18.57
N GLY A 252 -4.99 -11.19 -17.47
CA GLY A 252 -5.01 -10.37 -16.28
C GLY A 252 -3.81 -10.59 -15.38
N ALA A 253 -3.77 -9.80 -14.30
CA ALA A 253 -2.83 -9.92 -13.21
C ALA A 253 -3.55 -9.79 -11.87
N THR A 254 -3.00 -10.41 -10.83
CA THR A 254 -3.56 -10.43 -9.49
C THR A 254 -2.48 -10.09 -8.46
N ALA A 255 -2.71 -9.09 -7.63
CA ALA A 255 -1.91 -8.84 -6.43
C ALA A 255 -2.69 -9.28 -5.20
N HIS A 256 -2.04 -10.07 -4.35
CA HIS A 256 -2.66 -10.67 -3.18
C HIS A 256 -1.68 -10.74 -2.00
N TYR A 257 -2.18 -10.86 -0.80
CA TYR A 257 -1.34 -11.25 0.32
C TYR A 257 -0.88 -12.68 0.17
N VAL A 258 0.37 -12.94 0.54
CA VAL A 258 0.89 -14.31 0.52
C VAL A 258 0.30 -15.10 1.69
N SER A 259 -0.07 -16.35 1.42
CA SER A 259 -0.58 -17.32 2.39
C SER A 259 0.18 -18.64 2.28
N ASP A 260 -0.09 -19.56 3.20
CA ASP A 260 0.53 -20.89 3.21
C ASP A 260 0.18 -21.75 1.98
N VAL A 261 -0.94 -21.43 1.32
CA VAL A 261 -1.35 -22.08 0.09
C VAL A 261 -0.97 -21.20 -1.10
N LEU A 262 -0.25 -21.78 -2.05
CA LEU A 262 0.27 -21.08 -3.21
C LEU A 262 -0.87 -20.40 -4.00
N ASP A 263 -0.71 -19.09 -4.23
CA ASP A 263 -1.62 -18.24 -5.01
C ASP A 263 -3.08 -18.19 -4.52
N GLU A 264 -3.36 -18.62 -3.27
CA GLU A 264 -4.71 -18.62 -2.68
C GLU A 264 -4.91 -17.54 -1.60
N GLY A 265 -3.95 -16.65 -1.39
CA GLY A 265 -4.07 -15.58 -0.39
C GLY A 265 -5.09 -14.51 -0.75
N PRO A 266 -5.53 -13.69 0.23
CA PRO A 266 -6.55 -12.65 0.03
C PRO A 266 -6.15 -11.66 -1.07
N ILE A 267 -7.02 -11.51 -2.07
CA ILE A 267 -6.77 -10.67 -3.25
C ILE A 267 -6.94 -9.19 -2.87
N ILE A 268 -5.95 -8.36 -3.22
CA ILE A 268 -5.96 -6.91 -2.96
C ILE A 268 -6.40 -6.15 -4.21
N ALA A 269 -5.82 -6.49 -5.35
CA ALA A 269 -6.12 -5.83 -6.62
C ALA A 269 -6.02 -6.81 -7.78
N GLN A 270 -6.89 -6.64 -8.75
CA GLN A 270 -6.86 -7.34 -10.04
C GLN A 270 -7.15 -6.38 -11.17
N ASP A 271 -6.63 -6.70 -12.34
CA ASP A 271 -7.00 -6.01 -13.57
C ASP A 271 -6.88 -6.94 -14.76
N VAL A 272 -7.54 -6.58 -15.87
CA VAL A 272 -7.58 -7.38 -17.10
C VAL A 272 -7.37 -6.50 -18.33
N ALA A 273 -6.81 -7.10 -19.38
CA ALA A 273 -6.76 -6.51 -20.72
C ALA A 273 -7.45 -7.40 -21.72
N HIS A 274 -8.16 -6.79 -22.65
CA HIS A 274 -8.72 -7.49 -23.79
C HIS A 274 -7.61 -7.88 -24.77
N VAL A 275 -7.68 -9.10 -25.27
CA VAL A 275 -6.78 -9.66 -26.27
C VAL A 275 -7.57 -10.26 -27.43
N SER A 276 -6.93 -10.38 -28.58
CA SER A 276 -7.54 -10.85 -29.80
C SER A 276 -6.79 -12.04 -30.40
N HIS A 277 -7.34 -12.64 -31.44
CA HIS A 277 -6.67 -13.69 -32.20
C HIS A 277 -5.45 -13.19 -33.01
N ARG A 278 -5.24 -11.87 -33.05
CA ARG A 278 -4.09 -11.24 -33.76
C ARG A 278 -2.88 -11.13 -32.86
N ASP A 279 -3.08 -11.22 -31.55
CA ASP A 279 -2.04 -11.02 -30.55
C ASP A 279 -1.31 -12.35 -30.35
N ASP A 280 -0.03 -12.37 -30.63
CA ASP A 280 0.82 -13.52 -30.38
C ASP A 280 1.22 -13.62 -28.87
N VAL A 281 1.97 -14.66 -28.51
CA VAL A 281 2.43 -14.88 -27.14
C VAL A 281 3.34 -13.74 -26.66
N ALA A 282 4.11 -13.11 -27.54
CA ALA A 282 4.99 -12.00 -27.18
C ALA A 282 4.16 -10.75 -26.85
N GLU A 283 3.11 -10.48 -27.63
CA GLU A 283 2.17 -9.39 -27.41
C GLU A 283 1.40 -9.58 -26.09
N LEU A 284 0.87 -10.80 -25.85
CA LEU A 284 0.21 -11.12 -24.59
C LEU A 284 1.15 -10.92 -23.39
N THR A 285 2.41 -11.32 -23.55
CA THR A 285 3.42 -11.15 -22.49
C THR A 285 3.72 -9.68 -22.23
N ARG A 286 3.79 -8.84 -23.26
CA ARG A 286 4.01 -7.39 -23.14
C ARG A 286 2.85 -6.73 -22.39
N THR A 287 1.64 -6.94 -22.86
CA THR A 287 0.41 -6.43 -22.22
C THR A 287 0.27 -6.92 -20.77
N GLY A 288 0.60 -8.18 -20.52
CA GLY A 288 0.58 -8.74 -19.19
C GLY A 288 1.58 -8.09 -18.23
N ARG A 289 2.79 -7.75 -18.70
CA ARG A 289 3.79 -7.02 -17.89
C ARG A 289 3.30 -5.62 -17.51
N ASP A 290 2.63 -4.92 -18.41
CA ASP A 290 2.04 -3.61 -18.14
C ASP A 290 0.96 -3.71 -17.05
N LEU A 291 0.10 -4.74 -17.12
CA LEU A 291 -0.89 -5.02 -16.08
C LEU A 291 -0.23 -5.34 -14.73
N GLU A 292 0.79 -6.20 -14.73
CA GLU A 292 1.49 -6.59 -13.50
C GLU A 292 2.05 -5.38 -12.75
N THR A 293 2.62 -4.40 -13.44
CA THR A 293 3.15 -3.18 -12.82
C THR A 293 2.05 -2.35 -12.16
N VAL A 294 0.96 -2.10 -12.89
CA VAL A 294 -0.15 -1.28 -12.41
C VAL A 294 -0.87 -1.94 -11.24
N VAL A 295 -1.14 -3.24 -11.33
CA VAL A 295 -1.85 -4.00 -10.30
C VAL A 295 -1.03 -4.09 -9.01
N LEU A 296 0.28 -4.36 -9.12
CA LEU A 296 1.15 -4.41 -7.94
C LEU A 296 1.26 -3.04 -7.26
N ALA A 297 1.48 -1.97 -8.03
CA ALA A 297 1.55 -0.62 -7.49
C ALA A 297 0.24 -0.20 -6.80
N ARG A 298 -0.91 -0.55 -7.37
CA ARG A 298 -2.24 -0.30 -6.78
C ARG A 298 -2.42 -1.04 -5.45
N ALA A 299 -2.02 -2.32 -5.39
CA ALA A 299 -2.12 -3.13 -4.18
C ALA A 299 -1.21 -2.63 -3.06
N VAL A 300 0.06 -2.32 -3.38
CA VAL A 300 1.02 -1.76 -2.43
C VAL A 300 0.54 -0.41 -1.90
N ARG A 301 0.04 0.48 -2.77
CA ARG A 301 -0.54 1.77 -2.35
C ARG A 301 -1.70 1.57 -1.39
N ALA A 302 -2.66 0.71 -1.73
CA ALA A 302 -3.81 0.45 -0.87
C ALA A 302 -3.39 -0.08 0.51
N HIS A 303 -2.36 -0.93 0.58
CA HIS A 303 -1.81 -1.44 1.83
C HIS A 303 -1.16 -0.31 2.66
N VAL A 304 -0.30 0.49 2.07
CA VAL A 304 0.45 1.57 2.74
C VAL A 304 -0.48 2.69 3.23
N GLU A 305 -1.56 2.96 2.50
CA GLU A 305 -2.60 3.93 2.88
C GLU A 305 -3.63 3.37 3.87
N HIS A 306 -3.40 2.17 4.40
CA HIS A 306 -4.33 1.49 5.30
C HIS A 306 -5.76 1.43 4.74
N ARG A 307 -5.88 1.04 3.46
CA ARG A 307 -7.17 0.90 2.77
C ARG A 307 -7.61 -0.55 2.61
N VAL A 308 -6.84 -1.49 3.11
CA VAL A 308 -7.14 -2.93 2.99
C VAL A 308 -7.47 -3.51 4.35
N LEU A 309 -8.65 -4.11 4.45
CA LEU A 309 -9.06 -4.91 5.61
C LEU A 309 -9.25 -6.36 5.14
N VAL A 310 -8.57 -7.28 5.81
CA VAL A 310 -8.67 -8.71 5.50
C VAL A 310 -9.80 -9.33 6.32
N PHE A 311 -10.69 -10.07 5.66
CA PHE A 311 -11.77 -10.81 6.28
C PHE A 311 -11.86 -12.23 5.70
N GLY A 312 -11.44 -13.22 6.48
CA GLY A 312 -11.26 -14.58 5.99
C GLY A 312 -10.24 -14.61 4.85
N ASN A 313 -10.63 -15.16 3.69
CA ASN A 313 -9.80 -15.19 2.48
C ASN A 313 -10.18 -14.07 1.47
N ARG A 314 -10.81 -13.02 1.94
CA ARG A 314 -11.23 -11.86 1.12
C ARG A 314 -10.65 -10.58 1.67
N THR A 315 -10.61 -9.53 0.87
CA THR A 315 -10.30 -8.18 1.31
C THR A 315 -11.48 -7.24 1.09
N ILE A 316 -11.64 -6.28 1.99
CA ILE A 316 -12.42 -5.08 1.78
C ILE A 316 -11.39 -3.98 1.47
N VAL A 317 -11.44 -3.43 0.26
CA VAL A 317 -10.52 -2.37 -0.18
C VAL A 317 -11.31 -1.08 -0.30
N PHE A 318 -10.98 -0.13 0.57
CA PHE A 318 -11.58 1.20 0.57
C PHE A 318 -10.99 2.08 -0.53
N GLY A 319 -11.81 2.97 -1.15
CA GLY A 319 -11.46 3.77 -2.32
C GLY A 319 -10.60 4.99 -2.09
#